data_6168f0cdc1d70cd984ca6932c87f97c5
#
_entry.id   6168f0cdc1d70cd984ca6932c87f97c5
#
_cell.length_a   1.000
_cell.length_b   1.000
_cell.length_c   1.000
_cell.angle_alpha   90.00
_cell.angle_beta   90.00
_cell.angle_gamma   90.00
#
_symmetry.space_group_name_H-M   'P 1'
#
loop_
_entity.id
_entity.type
_entity.pdbx_description
1 polymer ?
#
loop_
_entity_poly.entity_id
_entity_poly.type
_entity_poly.pdbx_seq_one_letter_code
_entity_poly.pdbx_strand_id
1 'polypeptide(L)'
;RERERERAGKMEEESSSGIRVSGMQFAYDAQPPLFLDFSLSILPGSRCLLVGANGSGKTTLLKILAGKHMVGGRDIVRVLNGSAFHDTHLVCSGDLSYLGGSWSKTIGSAGEVPLQGDFSAEHMIFGVEGVDPVRREKLIELLDIDLRWRMHKVSDGQRRRVQICMGLLHAFQVLLLDEVTVDLDVVARLDLLDFFKEE
;
A
#
# COMPACT_ATOMS: atom_id res chain seq x y z
N ARG A 1 22.07 -35.45 -5.50
CA ARG A 1 22.91 -34.22 -5.52
C ARG A 1 22.32 -33.14 -6.43
N GLU A 2 21.79 -33.47 -7.63
CA GLU A 2 21.11 -32.48 -8.50
C GLU A 2 19.75 -32.04 -7.94
N ARG A 3 18.93 -32.95 -7.47
CA ARG A 3 17.65 -32.64 -6.76
C ARG A 3 17.85 -31.93 -5.43
N GLU A 4 18.96 -32.10 -4.77
CA GLU A 4 19.29 -31.36 -3.54
C GLU A 4 19.78 -29.94 -3.86
N ARG A 5 20.48 -29.72 -4.96
CA ARG A 5 20.86 -28.41 -5.47
C ARG A 5 19.64 -27.62 -5.98
N GLU A 6 18.72 -28.28 -6.68
CA GLU A 6 17.45 -27.69 -7.11
C GLU A 6 16.57 -27.32 -5.88
N ARG A 7 16.52 -28.18 -4.85
CA ARG A 7 15.82 -27.85 -3.60
C ARG A 7 16.50 -26.74 -2.82
N ALA A 8 17.82 -26.71 -2.75
CA ALA A 8 18.57 -25.64 -2.10
C ALA A 8 18.41 -24.30 -2.84
N GLY A 9 18.53 -24.29 -4.18
CA GLY A 9 18.27 -23.10 -5.00
C GLY A 9 16.83 -22.59 -4.87
N LYS A 10 15.84 -23.51 -4.83
CA LYS A 10 14.45 -23.14 -4.60
C LYS A 10 14.19 -22.59 -3.19
N MET A 11 14.87 -23.12 -2.18
CA MET A 11 14.80 -22.62 -0.79
C MET A 11 15.51 -21.27 -0.64
N GLU A 12 16.58 -21.01 -1.37
CA GLU A 12 17.25 -19.69 -1.38
C GLU A 12 16.43 -18.64 -2.14
N GLU A 13 15.80 -18.98 -3.26
CA GLU A 13 14.81 -18.12 -3.93
C GLU A 13 13.57 -17.90 -3.07
N GLU A 14 13.13 -18.91 -2.30
CA GLU A 14 12.01 -18.83 -1.35
C GLU A 14 12.30 -17.90 -0.17
N SER A 15 13.55 -17.81 0.26
CA SER A 15 14.01 -16.95 1.37
C SER A 15 14.18 -15.48 0.97
N SER A 16 14.20 -15.17 -0.33
CA SER A 16 14.59 -13.85 -0.87
C SER A 16 13.45 -13.09 -1.55
N SER A 17 12.19 -13.56 -1.50
CA SER A 17 11.11 -12.85 -2.18
C SER A 17 10.51 -11.73 -1.33
N GLY A 18 10.43 -10.51 -1.89
CA GLY A 18 9.71 -9.39 -1.26
C GLY A 18 8.20 -9.66 -1.20
N ILE A 19 7.63 -10.19 -2.30
CA ILE A 19 6.22 -10.61 -2.38
C ILE A 19 6.15 -11.97 -3.07
N ARG A 20 5.37 -12.88 -2.51
CA ARG A 20 5.10 -14.20 -3.08
C ARG A 20 3.61 -14.56 -2.96
N VAL A 21 3.04 -14.98 -4.08
CA VAL A 21 1.68 -15.53 -4.17
C VAL A 21 1.78 -16.90 -4.81
N SER A 22 1.14 -17.91 -4.24
CA SER A 22 1.23 -19.30 -4.70
C SER A 22 -0.15 -19.91 -4.84
N GLY A 23 -0.58 -20.19 -6.08
CA GLY A 23 -1.83 -20.88 -6.39
C GLY A 23 -3.10 -20.20 -5.80
N MET A 24 -3.09 -18.88 -5.75
CA MET A 24 -4.17 -18.12 -5.13
C MET A 24 -5.48 -18.25 -5.92
N GLN A 25 -6.57 -18.47 -5.17
CA GLN A 25 -7.92 -18.38 -5.69
C GLN A 25 -8.70 -17.32 -4.92
N PHE A 26 -9.43 -16.49 -5.64
CA PHE A 26 -10.25 -15.44 -5.03
C PHE A 26 -11.50 -15.15 -5.84
N ALA A 27 -12.63 -15.03 -5.14
CA ALA A 27 -13.90 -14.56 -5.67
C ALA A 27 -14.55 -13.62 -4.65
N TYR A 28 -15.29 -12.65 -5.12
CA TYR A 28 -16.25 -11.93 -4.27
C TYR A 28 -17.51 -12.76 -4.08
N ASP A 29 -18.24 -12.51 -3.00
CA ASP A 29 -19.48 -13.23 -2.70
C ASP A 29 -20.44 -13.23 -3.90
N ALA A 30 -20.93 -14.43 -4.25
CA ALA A 30 -21.84 -14.66 -5.36
C ALA A 30 -21.35 -14.22 -6.76
N GLN A 31 -20.03 -14.02 -6.94
CA GLN A 31 -19.44 -13.69 -8.23
C GLN A 31 -18.55 -14.83 -8.75
N PRO A 32 -18.33 -14.90 -10.07
CA PRO A 32 -17.36 -15.84 -10.63
C PRO A 32 -15.95 -15.54 -10.10
N PRO A 33 -15.09 -16.56 -10.04
CA PRO A 33 -13.72 -16.40 -9.58
C PRO A 33 -12.99 -15.31 -10.36
N LEU A 34 -12.38 -14.38 -9.63
CA LEU A 34 -11.55 -13.30 -10.19
C LEU A 34 -10.11 -13.78 -10.42
N PHE A 35 -9.60 -14.62 -9.51
CA PHE A 35 -8.30 -15.28 -9.65
C PHE A 35 -8.49 -16.78 -9.50
N LEU A 36 -7.87 -17.55 -10.41
CA LEU A 36 -7.82 -18.99 -10.42
C LEU A 36 -6.36 -19.42 -10.58
N ASP A 37 -5.82 -20.12 -9.58
CA ASP A 37 -4.44 -20.62 -9.57
C ASP A 37 -3.39 -19.52 -9.88
N PHE A 38 -3.61 -18.32 -9.32
CA PHE A 38 -2.74 -17.18 -9.58
C PHE A 38 -1.46 -17.27 -8.76
N SER A 39 -0.32 -17.17 -9.42
CA SER A 39 1.01 -17.18 -8.79
C SER A 39 1.84 -15.99 -9.24
N LEU A 40 2.56 -15.37 -8.30
CA LEU A 40 3.40 -14.20 -8.53
C LEU A 40 4.59 -14.23 -7.57
N SER A 41 5.76 -13.85 -8.06
CA SER A 41 6.95 -13.62 -7.24
C SER A 41 7.59 -12.30 -7.64
N ILE A 42 7.82 -11.43 -6.65
CA ILE A 42 8.49 -10.14 -6.83
C ILE A 42 9.67 -10.10 -5.87
N LEU A 43 10.86 -9.90 -6.42
CA LEU A 43 12.10 -9.84 -5.66
C LEU A 43 12.21 -8.50 -4.90
N PRO A 44 12.93 -8.46 -3.77
CA PRO A 44 13.28 -7.22 -3.08
C PRO A 44 13.96 -6.22 -4.03
N GLY A 45 13.70 -4.92 -3.82
CA GLY A 45 14.24 -3.85 -4.66
C GLY A 45 13.60 -3.73 -6.06
N SER A 46 12.61 -4.56 -6.39
CA SER A 46 11.91 -4.50 -7.68
C SER A 46 10.89 -3.34 -7.69
N ARG A 47 10.79 -2.69 -8.84
CA ARG A 47 9.72 -1.73 -9.15
C ARG A 47 8.82 -2.34 -10.21
N CYS A 48 7.57 -2.62 -9.85
CA CYS A 48 6.62 -3.32 -10.70
C CYS A 48 5.46 -2.41 -11.09
N LEU A 49 5.12 -2.37 -12.38
CA LEU A 49 3.92 -1.71 -12.89
C LEU A 49 2.86 -2.77 -13.20
N LEU A 50 1.71 -2.66 -12.51
CA LEU A 50 0.56 -3.52 -12.75
C LEU A 50 -0.35 -2.89 -13.81
N VAL A 51 -0.42 -3.51 -14.98
CA VAL A 51 -1.21 -3.04 -16.13
C VAL A 51 -2.35 -4.01 -16.44
N GLY A 52 -3.50 -3.47 -16.80
CA GLY A 52 -4.67 -4.25 -17.22
C GLY A 52 -5.90 -3.37 -17.38
N ALA A 53 -6.93 -3.90 -18.04
CA ALA A 53 -8.21 -3.22 -18.25
C ALA A 53 -8.92 -2.90 -16.92
N ASN A 54 -9.88 -1.97 -16.95
CA ASN A 54 -10.75 -1.72 -15.80
C ASN A 54 -11.55 -2.99 -15.48
N GLY A 55 -11.67 -3.31 -14.19
CA GLY A 55 -12.32 -4.54 -13.75
C GLY A 55 -11.44 -5.81 -13.80
N SER A 56 -10.18 -5.75 -14.27
CA SER A 56 -9.29 -6.93 -14.35
C SER A 56 -8.74 -7.41 -13.01
N GLY A 57 -9.12 -6.79 -11.88
CA GLY A 57 -8.71 -7.20 -10.54
C GLY A 57 -7.47 -6.53 -9.99
N LYS A 58 -6.91 -5.49 -10.63
CA LYS A 58 -5.69 -4.78 -10.15
C LYS A 58 -5.82 -4.31 -8.70
N THR A 59 -6.85 -3.52 -8.41
CA THR A 59 -7.15 -3.04 -7.05
C THR A 59 -7.37 -4.20 -6.06
N THR A 60 -8.05 -5.26 -6.50
CA THR A 60 -8.29 -6.44 -5.67
C THR A 60 -6.98 -7.15 -5.34
N LEU A 61 -6.09 -7.34 -6.32
CA LEU A 61 -4.77 -7.92 -6.09
C LEU A 61 -3.97 -7.09 -5.08
N LEU A 62 -3.90 -5.77 -5.27
CA LEU A 62 -3.19 -4.88 -4.36
C LEU A 62 -3.77 -4.92 -2.94
N LYS A 63 -5.10 -4.98 -2.80
CA LYS A 63 -5.76 -5.14 -1.49
C LYS A 63 -5.48 -6.49 -0.83
N ILE A 64 -5.38 -7.56 -1.61
CA ILE A 64 -4.97 -8.88 -1.11
C ILE A 64 -3.53 -8.84 -0.61
N LEU A 65 -2.60 -8.27 -1.40
CA LEU A 65 -1.20 -8.10 -1.01
C LEU A 65 -1.04 -7.19 0.22
N ALA A 66 -1.93 -6.22 0.38
CA ALA A 66 -2.00 -5.34 1.56
C ALA A 66 -2.65 -5.98 2.79
N GLY A 67 -3.02 -7.27 2.73
CA GLY A 67 -3.68 -7.97 3.83
C GLY A 67 -5.13 -7.52 4.11
N LYS A 68 -5.79 -6.84 3.16
CA LYS A 68 -7.19 -6.36 3.34
C LYS A 68 -8.25 -7.41 2.96
N HIS A 69 -7.86 -8.47 2.27
CA HIS A 69 -8.72 -9.60 1.92
C HIS A 69 -8.03 -10.91 2.30
N MET A 70 -8.77 -11.78 2.99
CA MET A 70 -8.29 -13.11 3.30
C MET A 70 -8.37 -14.01 2.05
N VAL A 71 -7.29 -14.75 1.78
CA VAL A 71 -7.22 -15.71 0.69
C VAL A 71 -6.55 -16.99 1.19
N GLY A 72 -7.33 -18.04 1.35
CA GLY A 72 -6.82 -19.35 1.72
C GLY A 72 -5.97 -19.38 3.00
N GLY A 73 -4.93 -20.23 3.00
CA GLY A 73 -4.04 -20.40 4.14
C GLY A 73 -2.95 -19.34 4.24
N ARG A 74 -2.20 -19.38 5.37
CA ARG A 74 -1.14 -18.40 5.70
C ARG A 74 -0.03 -18.30 4.65
N ASP A 75 0.21 -19.34 3.87
CA ASP A 75 1.33 -19.42 2.92
C ASP A 75 0.96 -19.05 1.47
N ILE A 76 -0.33 -18.79 1.22
CA ILE A 76 -0.81 -18.42 -0.13
C ILE A 76 -0.30 -17.05 -0.55
N VAL A 77 -0.35 -16.07 0.36
CA VAL A 77 0.14 -14.69 0.11
C VAL A 77 1.12 -14.31 1.20
N ARG A 78 2.38 -14.18 0.82
CA ARG A 78 3.47 -13.77 1.69
C ARG A 78 4.07 -12.46 1.21
N VAL A 79 4.26 -11.54 2.15
CA VAL A 79 4.93 -10.26 1.95
C VAL A 79 5.99 -10.13 3.04
N LEU A 80 7.24 -9.83 2.67
CA LEU A 80 8.36 -9.75 3.61
C LEU A 80 8.47 -11.00 4.51
N ASN A 81 8.28 -12.17 3.92
CA ASN A 81 8.27 -13.48 4.58
C ASN A 81 7.14 -13.70 5.62
N GLY A 82 6.23 -12.73 5.81
CA GLY A 82 5.03 -12.85 6.64
C GLY A 82 3.77 -13.09 5.81
N SER A 83 2.70 -13.57 6.46
CA SER A 83 1.38 -13.64 5.85
C SER A 83 0.75 -12.26 5.82
N ALA A 84 0.46 -11.73 4.63
CA ALA A 84 -0.08 -10.38 4.48
C ALA A 84 -1.34 -10.12 5.32
N PHE A 85 -2.24 -11.11 5.41
CA PHE A 85 -3.50 -10.97 6.15
C PHE A 85 -3.38 -11.28 7.65
N HIS A 86 -2.60 -12.31 8.03
CA HIS A 86 -2.58 -12.82 9.41
C HIS A 86 -1.51 -12.14 10.28
N ASP A 87 -0.44 -11.63 9.68
CA ASP A 87 0.68 -11.02 10.41
C ASP A 87 0.55 -9.49 10.38
N THR A 88 -0.42 -8.99 11.14
CA THR A 88 -0.80 -7.57 11.17
C THR A 88 0.35 -6.63 11.55
N HIS A 89 1.41 -7.14 12.18
CA HIS A 89 2.59 -6.34 12.51
C HIS A 89 3.24 -5.71 11.25
N LEU A 90 3.18 -6.36 10.09
CA LEU A 90 3.73 -5.83 8.83
C LEU A 90 3.08 -4.49 8.43
N VAL A 91 1.79 -4.35 8.70
CA VAL A 91 1.04 -3.12 8.42
C VAL A 91 1.22 -2.11 9.56
N CYS A 92 1.22 -2.60 10.82
CA CYS A 92 1.35 -1.75 12.00
C CYS A 92 2.75 -1.13 12.14
N SER A 93 3.82 -1.83 11.70
CA SER A 93 5.19 -1.29 11.68
C SER A 93 5.42 -0.25 10.58
N GLY A 94 4.56 -0.23 9.55
CA GLY A 94 4.77 0.54 8.33
C GLY A 94 5.56 -0.19 7.24
N ASP A 95 6.16 -1.36 7.53
CA ASP A 95 6.95 -2.12 6.57
C ASP A 95 6.17 -2.45 5.29
N LEU A 96 4.88 -2.73 5.41
CA LEU A 96 3.94 -2.89 4.31
C LEU A 96 2.97 -1.72 4.27
N SER A 97 3.14 -0.82 3.33
CA SER A 97 2.27 0.35 3.13
C SER A 97 1.40 0.19 1.88
N TYR A 98 0.12 0.56 1.99
CA TYR A 98 -0.83 0.59 0.88
C TYR A 98 -1.45 1.97 0.75
N LEU A 99 -1.24 2.58 -0.40
CA LEU A 99 -1.86 3.85 -0.79
C LEU A 99 -2.84 3.59 -1.92
N GLY A 100 -4.12 3.71 -1.66
CA GLY A 100 -5.15 3.47 -2.67
C GLY A 100 -6.54 3.83 -2.17
N GLY A 101 -7.46 3.98 -3.12
CA GLY A 101 -8.84 4.36 -2.85
C GLY A 101 -9.00 5.83 -2.44
N SER A 102 -10.22 6.31 -2.47
CA SER A 102 -10.60 7.60 -1.86
C SER A 102 -10.79 7.41 -0.36
N TRP A 103 -10.46 8.42 0.44
CA TRP A 103 -10.92 8.46 1.82
C TRP A 103 -12.45 8.42 1.82
N SER A 104 -12.99 7.30 2.28
CA SER A 104 -14.43 7.15 2.42
C SER A 104 -14.94 8.07 3.52
N LYS A 105 -16.06 8.72 3.27
CA LYS A 105 -16.79 9.45 4.32
C LYS A 105 -17.46 8.49 5.31
N THR A 106 -17.28 7.19 5.14
CA THR A 106 -17.94 6.15 5.92
C THR A 106 -17.13 5.82 7.17
N ILE A 107 -17.75 5.87 8.31
CA ILE A 107 -17.20 5.52 9.62
C ILE A 107 -17.04 3.99 9.66
N GLY A 108 -15.85 3.48 9.98
CA GLY A 108 -15.72 2.13 10.50
C GLY A 108 -14.70 1.18 9.91
N SER A 109 -13.80 1.61 9.04
CA SER A 109 -12.66 0.75 8.64
C SER A 109 -11.41 1.11 9.44
N ALA A 110 -10.71 0.12 9.98
CA ALA A 110 -9.46 0.33 10.69
C ALA A 110 -8.45 1.07 9.78
N GLY A 111 -8.00 2.24 10.22
CA GLY A 111 -7.07 3.11 9.49
C GLY A 111 -7.75 4.23 8.67
N GLU A 112 -9.08 4.36 8.68
CA GLU A 112 -9.77 5.49 8.07
C GLU A 112 -10.13 6.53 9.12
N VAL A 113 -9.64 7.77 8.93
CA VAL A 113 -10.00 8.89 9.81
C VAL A 113 -11.38 9.40 9.41
N PRO A 114 -12.33 9.54 10.36
CA PRO A 114 -13.65 10.08 10.07
C PRO A 114 -13.52 11.51 9.57
N LEU A 115 -13.82 11.79 8.31
CA LEU A 115 -13.81 13.15 7.74
C LEU A 115 -14.92 14.06 8.28
N GLN A 116 -15.77 13.54 9.16
CA GLN A 116 -16.84 14.32 9.81
C GLN A 116 -16.37 15.16 10.99
N GLY A 117 -15.13 14.92 11.48
CA GLY A 117 -14.52 15.75 12.54
C GLY A 117 -13.86 17.01 11.98
N ASP A 118 -13.78 18.07 12.80
CA ASP A 118 -13.04 19.30 12.47
C ASP A 118 -11.53 19.12 12.74
N PHE A 119 -10.87 18.26 11.94
CA PHE A 119 -9.44 18.01 12.06
C PHE A 119 -8.65 18.88 11.07
N SER A 120 -7.54 19.45 11.55
CA SER A 120 -6.55 20.11 10.67
C SER A 120 -5.57 19.08 10.08
N ALA A 121 -4.95 19.44 8.94
CA ALA A 121 -3.86 18.66 8.37
C ALA A 121 -2.71 18.51 9.38
N GLU A 122 -2.38 19.56 10.13
CA GLU A 122 -1.42 19.53 11.22
C GLU A 122 -1.74 18.45 12.24
N HIS A 123 -2.96 18.45 12.78
CA HIS A 123 -3.38 17.47 13.80
C HIS A 123 -3.25 16.03 13.29
N MET A 124 -3.59 15.79 12.03
CA MET A 124 -3.51 14.46 11.44
C MET A 124 -2.06 14.02 11.20
N ILE A 125 -1.24 14.89 10.63
CA ILE A 125 0.15 14.56 10.26
C ILE A 125 1.04 14.44 11.51
N PHE A 126 0.88 15.35 12.47
CA PHE A 126 1.68 15.34 13.70
C PHE A 126 1.13 14.39 14.78
N GLY A 127 -0.12 13.95 14.65
CA GLY A 127 -0.70 12.91 15.51
C GLY A 127 -0.15 11.50 15.24
N VAL A 128 0.59 11.28 14.13
CA VAL A 128 1.24 9.99 13.86
C VAL A 128 2.54 9.92 14.66
N GLU A 129 2.62 8.95 15.56
CA GLU A 129 3.78 8.72 16.44
C GLU A 129 4.93 8.01 15.70
N GLY A 130 6.15 8.15 16.22
CA GLY A 130 7.32 7.42 15.72
C GLY A 130 7.83 7.84 14.33
N VAL A 131 7.38 8.99 13.83
CA VAL A 131 7.77 9.53 12.52
C VAL A 131 9.07 10.34 12.64
N ASP A 132 10.00 10.11 11.71
CA ASP A 132 11.18 10.95 11.55
C ASP A 132 10.77 12.40 11.18
N PRO A 133 11.16 13.40 11.98
CA PRO A 133 10.82 14.79 11.71
C PRO A 133 11.29 15.29 10.34
N VAL A 134 12.47 14.88 9.88
CA VAL A 134 13.03 15.29 8.58
C VAL A 134 12.19 14.74 7.44
N ARG A 135 11.78 13.46 7.53
CA ARG A 135 10.90 12.84 6.57
C ARG A 135 9.53 13.52 6.53
N ARG A 136 8.97 13.86 7.70
CA ARG A 136 7.69 14.57 7.80
C ARG A 136 7.73 15.91 7.11
N GLU A 137 8.74 16.73 7.37
CA GLU A 137 8.92 18.04 6.75
C GLU A 137 9.10 17.92 5.23
N LYS A 138 9.95 16.99 4.77
CA LYS A 138 10.14 16.69 3.33
C LYS A 138 8.81 16.37 2.64
N LEU A 139 7.96 15.56 3.25
CA LEU A 139 6.66 15.15 2.67
C LEU A 139 5.63 16.30 2.66
N ILE A 140 5.62 17.13 3.69
CA ILE A 140 4.75 18.32 3.76
C ILE A 140 5.11 19.31 2.65
N GLU A 141 6.40 19.58 2.45
CA GLU A 141 6.92 20.44 1.39
C GLU A 141 6.64 19.85 0.01
N LEU A 142 7.02 18.58 -0.23
CA LEU A 142 6.82 17.85 -1.49
C LEU A 142 5.38 17.89 -1.97
N LEU A 143 4.43 17.73 -1.05
CA LEU A 143 3.00 17.66 -1.35
C LEU A 143 2.30 19.01 -1.20
N ASP A 144 3.04 20.10 -0.96
CA ASP A 144 2.53 21.48 -0.82
C ASP A 144 1.31 21.51 0.13
N ILE A 145 1.49 21.01 1.36
CA ILE A 145 0.42 20.90 2.36
C ILE A 145 0.41 22.13 3.26
N ASP A 146 -0.69 22.90 3.26
CA ASP A 146 -0.92 23.89 4.29
C ASP A 146 -1.49 23.20 5.55
N LEU A 147 -0.74 23.22 6.62
CA LEU A 147 -1.07 22.57 7.89
C LEU A 147 -2.37 23.09 8.50
N ARG A 148 -2.83 24.29 8.12
CA ARG A 148 -4.10 24.89 8.56
C ARG A 148 -5.32 24.32 7.84
N TRP A 149 -5.15 23.53 6.78
CA TRP A 149 -6.26 22.94 6.06
C TRP A 149 -7.19 22.16 7.01
N ARG A 150 -8.49 22.42 6.89
CA ARG A 150 -9.52 21.67 7.60
C ARG A 150 -10.09 20.59 6.70
N MET A 151 -9.95 19.32 7.08
CA MET A 151 -10.22 18.16 6.22
C MET A 151 -11.65 18.12 5.67
N HIS A 152 -12.61 18.69 6.38
CA HIS A 152 -14.01 18.77 5.93
C HIS A 152 -14.27 19.91 4.91
N LYS A 153 -13.32 20.87 4.74
CA LYS A 153 -13.47 22.07 3.89
C LYS A 153 -12.56 22.05 2.64
N VAL A 154 -11.58 21.17 2.58
CA VAL A 154 -10.62 21.12 1.50
C VAL A 154 -11.16 20.41 0.26
N SER A 155 -10.55 20.69 -0.91
CA SER A 155 -10.82 19.98 -2.14
C SER A 155 -10.36 18.51 -2.08
N ASP A 156 -10.84 17.69 -3.01
CA ASP A 156 -10.45 16.27 -3.07
C ASP A 156 -8.95 16.12 -3.34
N GLY A 157 -8.37 16.98 -4.18
CA GLY A 157 -6.92 17.01 -4.42
C GLY A 157 -6.10 17.35 -3.17
N GLN A 158 -6.51 18.37 -2.40
CA GLN A 158 -5.87 18.72 -1.14
C GLN A 158 -5.98 17.59 -0.11
N ARG A 159 -7.15 16.97 -0.02
CA ARG A 159 -7.38 15.80 0.84
C ARG A 159 -6.50 14.64 0.43
N ARG A 160 -6.35 14.40 -0.88
CA ARG A 160 -5.49 13.35 -1.43
C ARG A 160 -4.04 13.56 -1.06
N ARG A 161 -3.53 14.81 -1.13
CA ARG A 161 -2.17 15.14 -0.72
C ARG A 161 -1.90 14.79 0.75
N VAL A 162 -2.82 15.13 1.66
CA VAL A 162 -2.71 14.78 3.09
C VAL A 162 -2.76 13.26 3.30
N GLN A 163 -3.62 12.55 2.58
CA GLN A 163 -3.71 11.08 2.62
C GLN A 163 -2.40 10.42 2.20
N ILE A 164 -1.80 10.90 1.10
CA ILE A 164 -0.52 10.39 0.61
C ILE A 164 0.59 10.69 1.62
N CYS A 165 0.66 11.91 2.13
CA CYS A 165 1.60 12.28 3.19
C CYS A 165 1.53 11.31 4.35
N MET A 166 0.35 11.11 4.93
CA MET A 166 0.16 10.20 6.06
C MET A 166 0.59 8.77 5.78
N GLY A 167 0.32 8.27 4.57
CA GLY A 167 0.72 6.91 4.18
C GLY A 167 2.21 6.73 3.92
N LEU A 168 2.97 7.83 3.77
CA LEU A 168 4.41 7.82 3.53
C LEU A 168 5.24 8.27 4.73
N LEU A 169 4.60 8.67 5.85
CA LEU A 169 5.29 9.17 7.05
C LEU A 169 6.28 8.16 7.63
N HIS A 170 5.92 6.88 7.69
CA HIS A 170 6.84 5.81 8.06
C HIS A 170 7.65 5.33 6.85
N ALA A 171 8.89 4.91 7.10
CA ALA A 171 9.66 4.17 6.11
C ALA A 171 8.97 2.83 5.82
N PHE A 172 9.02 2.39 4.58
CA PHE A 172 8.40 1.14 4.12
C PHE A 172 9.43 0.25 3.44
N GLN A 173 9.21 -1.06 3.49
CA GLN A 173 9.96 -2.06 2.72
C GLN A 173 9.18 -2.48 1.47
N VAL A 174 7.84 -2.50 1.57
CA VAL A 174 6.93 -2.74 0.44
C VAL A 174 5.90 -1.62 0.38
N LEU A 175 5.82 -0.95 -0.76
CA LEU A 175 4.82 0.09 -1.05
C LEU A 175 3.91 -0.38 -2.19
N LEU A 176 2.62 -0.45 -1.90
CA LEU A 176 1.57 -0.78 -2.86
C LEU A 176 0.79 0.48 -3.23
N LEU A 177 0.82 0.85 -4.51
CA LEU A 177 0.22 2.07 -5.04
C LEU A 177 -0.97 1.73 -5.95
N ASP A 178 -2.17 2.15 -5.58
CA ASP A 178 -3.40 1.92 -6.34
C ASP A 178 -4.03 3.26 -6.75
N GLU A 179 -3.81 3.66 -8.02
CA GLU A 179 -4.32 4.90 -8.61
C GLU A 179 -4.01 6.15 -7.78
N VAL A 180 -2.83 6.19 -7.14
CA VAL A 180 -2.48 7.22 -6.15
C VAL A 180 -2.44 8.64 -6.73
N THR A 181 -2.20 8.78 -8.03
CA THR A 181 -1.97 10.06 -8.69
C THR A 181 -3.20 10.66 -9.38
N VAL A 182 -4.36 10.01 -9.32
CA VAL A 182 -5.56 10.42 -10.10
C VAL A 182 -6.01 11.84 -9.77
N ASP A 183 -6.06 12.20 -8.49
CA ASP A 183 -6.54 13.50 -8.02
C ASP A 183 -5.42 14.54 -7.82
N LEU A 184 -4.21 14.24 -8.28
CA LEU A 184 -3.07 15.16 -8.21
C LEU A 184 -2.93 15.96 -9.50
N ASP A 185 -2.55 17.23 -9.38
CA ASP A 185 -2.08 18.01 -10.52
C ASP A 185 -0.73 17.48 -11.05
N VAL A 186 -0.32 18.00 -12.22
CA VAL A 186 0.86 17.50 -12.93
C VAL A 186 2.15 17.67 -12.13
N VAL A 187 2.30 18.80 -11.42
CA VAL A 187 3.52 19.09 -10.65
C VAL A 187 3.62 18.14 -9.47
N ALA A 188 2.59 18.08 -8.62
CA ALA A 188 2.58 17.17 -7.47
C ALA A 188 2.75 15.69 -7.86
N ARG A 189 2.26 15.31 -9.07
CA ARG A 189 2.46 13.96 -9.61
C ARG A 189 3.92 13.69 -9.95
N LEU A 190 4.60 14.64 -10.60
CA LEU A 190 6.01 14.49 -10.95
C LEU A 190 6.89 14.43 -9.70
N ASP A 191 6.69 15.34 -8.76
CA ASP A 191 7.43 15.40 -7.51
C ASP A 191 7.28 14.10 -6.70
N LEU A 192 6.05 13.58 -6.64
CA LEU A 192 5.78 12.30 -5.97
C LEU A 192 6.46 11.11 -6.69
N LEU A 193 6.47 11.09 -8.02
CA LEU A 193 7.13 10.04 -8.78
C LEU A 193 8.65 10.11 -8.63
N ASP A 194 9.23 11.30 -8.54
CA ASP A 194 10.66 11.48 -8.30
C ASP A 194 11.01 11.05 -6.87
N PHE A 195 10.19 11.39 -5.88
CA PHE A 195 10.32 10.84 -4.52
C PHE A 195 10.36 9.31 -4.49
N PHE A 196 9.45 8.64 -5.22
CA PHE A 196 9.46 7.17 -5.28
C PHE A 196 10.66 6.57 -6.02
N LYS A 197 11.39 7.34 -6.82
CA LYS A 197 12.64 6.90 -7.45
C LYS A 197 13.83 6.98 -6.50
N GLU A 198 13.78 7.91 -5.55
CA GLU A 198 14.82 8.10 -4.54
C GLU A 198 14.72 7.09 -3.39
N GLU A 199 13.50 6.68 -3.02
CA GLU A 199 13.21 5.68 -1.99
C GLU A 199 13.45 4.23 -2.50
#